data_0e6eebeb2bbb3610cd9188784ee5061b
#
_entry.id   0e6eebeb2bbb3610cd9188784ee5061b
#
_cell.length_a   1.000
_cell.length_b   1.000
_cell.length_c   1.000
_cell.angle_alpha   90.00
_cell.angle_beta   90.00
_cell.angle_gamma   90.00
#
_symmetry.space_group_name_H-M   'P 1'
#
loop_
_entity.id
_entity.type
_entity.pdbx_description
1 polymer ?
#
loop_
_entity_poly.entity_id
_entity_poly.type
_entity_poly.pdbx_seq_one_letter_code
_entity_poly.pdbx_strand_id
1 'polypeptide(L)'
;EIALNLAAKDVRIQAPIPGKSTIGIELPNKVNSAVSFREILSKLPAPSDKTILAVGLGKDIMGTVKWAEINATPHLLIAGATGSGKSVCINCVIASILMRARPDEVKLVMVDPKKVELSMYNGVPHLLTPVVTDPKKASIALKNIVVEMERRYQVFEDTKCKNITAYNKMCETNTDYVKMPYIVFIIDELADLMLVAAKDVEDSIMRITQTARAAGIHLIVATQRPSTDVITGVVKANIPSRISFAVSSSIDSRTILDQTGAEKLLGKGDMLFKPMGENVPIRIQGAFVSDEELQKIVDYTISQQKANYDHSLTEDKSGSENGDNTKYDDGYESKEEYDDPLYNDIVDFAMEFGKISASLIQRKYRIGYNRAARIVDLLEERGIIGPQNGSKPREVLIKKEASNDSDE
;
A
#
# COMPACT_ATOMS: atom_id res chain seq x y z
N GLU A 1 -13.22 8.82 -42.93
CA GLU A 1 -12.74 9.83 -43.94
C GLU A 1 -11.56 10.64 -43.35
N ILE A 2 -11.67 11.29 -42.18
CA ILE A 2 -10.60 12.13 -41.60
C ILE A 2 -9.31 11.29 -41.38
N ALA A 3 -9.41 10.11 -40.78
CA ALA A 3 -8.26 9.22 -40.55
C ALA A 3 -7.61 8.78 -41.89
N LEU A 4 -8.45 8.50 -42.89
CA LEU A 4 -7.99 8.11 -44.24
C LEU A 4 -7.25 9.26 -44.94
N ASN A 5 -7.82 10.45 -44.94
CA ASN A 5 -7.23 11.63 -45.56
C ASN A 5 -5.92 12.08 -44.91
N LEU A 6 -5.77 11.82 -43.61
CA LEU A 6 -4.58 12.17 -42.86
C LEU A 6 -3.58 11.01 -42.73
N ALA A 7 -3.87 9.85 -43.37
CA ALA A 7 -3.10 8.61 -43.24
C ALA A 7 -2.79 8.25 -41.77
N ALA A 8 -3.74 8.58 -40.85
CA ALA A 8 -3.60 8.33 -39.46
C ALA A 8 -4.19 6.96 -39.08
N LYS A 9 -3.50 6.22 -38.23
CA LYS A 9 -3.90 4.88 -37.80
C LYS A 9 -5.22 4.91 -37.03
N ASP A 10 -5.43 5.95 -36.20
CA ASP A 10 -6.66 6.23 -35.47
C ASP A 10 -6.83 7.73 -35.22
N VAL A 11 -8.07 8.17 -35.02
CA VAL A 11 -8.43 9.56 -34.77
C VAL A 11 -9.45 9.61 -33.65
N ARG A 12 -9.15 10.39 -32.60
CA ARG A 12 -10.09 10.63 -31.51
C ARG A 12 -10.72 12.01 -31.70
N ILE A 13 -12.04 12.07 -31.63
CA ILE A 13 -12.78 13.32 -31.68
C ILE A 13 -13.33 13.64 -30.31
N GLN A 14 -12.99 14.82 -29.80
CA GLN A 14 -13.52 15.35 -28.54
C GLN A 14 -14.46 16.53 -28.86
N ALA A 15 -15.73 16.32 -28.61
CA ALA A 15 -16.77 17.31 -28.93
C ALA A 15 -17.81 17.42 -27.79
N PRO A 16 -17.89 18.57 -27.13
CA PRO A 16 -17.00 19.73 -27.20
C PRO A 16 -15.71 19.54 -26.44
N ILE A 17 -14.71 20.38 -26.66
CA ILE A 17 -13.56 20.50 -25.74
C ILE A 17 -14.08 21.17 -24.45
N PRO A 18 -13.84 20.63 -23.26
CA PRO A 18 -14.29 21.24 -22.01
C PRO A 18 -13.88 22.72 -21.90
N GLY A 19 -14.86 23.57 -21.62
CA GLY A 19 -14.64 25.01 -21.49
C GLY A 19 -14.45 25.78 -22.81
N LYS A 20 -14.62 25.11 -23.97
CA LYS A 20 -14.53 25.74 -25.33
C LYS A 20 -15.71 25.36 -26.19
N SER A 21 -16.09 26.25 -27.09
CA SER A 21 -17.13 26.02 -28.13
C SER A 21 -16.57 25.39 -29.42
N THR A 22 -15.52 24.57 -29.29
CA THR A 22 -14.80 23.98 -30.42
C THR A 22 -14.73 22.45 -30.30
N ILE A 23 -14.53 21.79 -31.43
CA ILE A 23 -14.30 20.35 -31.52
C ILE A 23 -12.79 20.11 -31.61
N GLY A 24 -12.28 19.17 -30.86
CA GLY A 24 -10.91 18.71 -30.92
C GLY A 24 -10.77 17.44 -31.77
N ILE A 25 -9.81 17.43 -32.68
CA ILE A 25 -9.41 16.26 -33.43
C ILE A 25 -7.99 15.90 -33.01
N GLU A 26 -7.83 14.76 -32.31
CA GLU A 26 -6.55 14.26 -31.83
C GLU A 26 -5.97 13.28 -32.85
N LEU A 27 -4.74 13.54 -33.24
CA LEU A 27 -4.00 12.74 -34.22
C LEU A 27 -2.69 12.22 -33.58
N PRO A 28 -2.29 10.97 -33.88
CA PRO A 28 -1.00 10.48 -33.42
C PRO A 28 0.15 11.25 -34.04
N ASN A 29 1.20 11.51 -33.27
CA ASN A 29 2.45 12.08 -33.80
C ASN A 29 3.13 11.09 -34.76
N LYS A 30 3.75 11.58 -35.84
CA LYS A 30 4.56 10.76 -36.75
C LYS A 30 5.79 10.17 -36.05
N VAL A 31 6.39 10.93 -35.13
CA VAL A 31 7.53 10.51 -34.32
C VAL A 31 7.11 10.57 -32.85
N ASN A 32 7.20 9.45 -32.16
CA ASN A 32 6.88 9.38 -30.74
C ASN A 32 8.08 9.87 -29.92
N SER A 33 7.83 10.70 -28.91
CA SER A 33 8.83 11.09 -27.92
C SER A 33 8.41 10.57 -26.55
N ALA A 34 9.35 9.99 -25.79
CA ALA A 34 9.10 9.52 -24.45
C ALA A 34 8.90 10.71 -23.50
N VAL A 35 7.96 10.58 -22.58
CA VAL A 35 7.78 11.53 -21.47
C VAL A 35 8.63 11.06 -20.31
N SER A 36 9.71 11.76 -20.01
CA SER A 36 10.65 11.40 -18.95
C SER A 36 9.99 11.51 -17.57
N PHE A 37 10.09 10.46 -16.76
CA PHE A 37 9.64 10.49 -15.37
C PHE A 37 10.37 11.57 -14.56
N ARG A 38 11.66 11.76 -14.80
CA ARG A 38 12.45 12.81 -14.14
C ARG A 38 11.88 14.21 -14.38
N GLU A 39 11.44 14.50 -15.60
CA GLU A 39 10.82 15.78 -15.93
C GLU A 39 9.51 15.96 -15.16
N ILE A 40 8.67 14.92 -15.11
CA ILE A 40 7.41 14.96 -14.38
C ILE A 40 7.65 15.16 -12.90
N LEU A 41 8.56 14.38 -12.30
CA LEU A 41 8.89 14.46 -10.88
C LEU A 41 9.38 15.85 -10.48
N SER A 42 10.22 16.49 -11.32
CA SER A 42 10.76 17.84 -11.05
C SER A 42 9.72 18.95 -11.04
N LYS A 43 8.55 18.71 -11.63
CA LYS A 43 7.44 19.68 -11.72
C LYS A 43 6.31 19.40 -10.71
N LEU A 44 6.43 18.36 -9.91
CA LEU A 44 5.48 18.11 -8.83
C LEU A 44 5.61 19.20 -7.75
N PRO A 45 4.51 19.54 -7.05
CA PRO A 45 4.56 20.48 -5.94
C PRO A 45 5.53 19.98 -4.85
N ALA A 46 6.16 20.87 -4.13
CA ALA A 46 7.04 20.49 -3.01
C ALA A 46 6.28 19.62 -2.00
N PRO A 47 6.94 18.61 -1.37
CA PRO A 47 6.31 17.79 -0.36
C PRO A 47 5.79 18.64 0.81
N SER A 48 4.56 18.37 1.22
CA SER A 48 3.89 18.97 2.37
C SER A 48 2.80 18.00 2.83
N ASP A 49 2.19 18.24 3.98
CA ASP A 49 1.07 17.44 4.48
C ASP A 49 -0.06 17.23 3.44
N LYS A 50 -0.22 18.18 2.54
CA LYS A 50 -1.24 18.09 1.48
C LYS A 50 -0.73 17.39 0.23
N THR A 51 0.56 17.44 -0.07
CA THR A 51 1.14 17.00 -1.34
C THR A 51 2.14 15.86 -1.19
N ILE A 52 2.24 15.26 0.01
CA ILE A 52 3.17 14.16 0.29
C ILE A 52 2.90 12.95 -0.63
N LEU A 53 1.64 12.69 -0.95
CA LEU A 53 1.19 11.63 -1.85
C LEU A 53 0.88 12.14 -3.26
N ALA A 54 1.52 13.24 -3.72
CA ALA A 54 1.46 13.66 -5.10
C ALA A 54 2.31 12.72 -5.97
N VAL A 55 1.68 12.11 -6.98
CA VAL A 55 2.30 11.12 -7.88
C VAL A 55 2.23 11.60 -9.32
N GLY A 56 3.34 11.49 -10.04
CA GLY A 56 3.45 11.92 -11.42
C GLY A 56 2.74 10.95 -12.37
N LEU A 57 1.88 11.47 -13.25
CA LEU A 57 1.18 10.68 -14.27
C LEU A 57 1.82 10.82 -15.65
N GLY A 58 2.10 12.03 -16.10
CA GLY A 58 2.62 12.28 -17.44
C GLY A 58 2.30 13.67 -17.96
N LYS A 59 2.09 13.80 -19.26
CA LYS A 59 1.71 15.04 -19.93
C LYS A 59 0.40 14.91 -20.69
N ASP A 60 -0.42 15.94 -20.64
CA ASP A 60 -1.59 16.02 -21.50
C ASP A 60 -1.21 16.38 -22.96
N ILE A 61 -2.20 16.43 -23.84
CA ILE A 61 -2.02 16.74 -25.27
C ILE A 61 -1.45 18.15 -25.52
N MET A 62 -1.52 19.04 -24.53
CA MET A 62 -0.94 20.39 -24.58
C MET A 62 0.49 20.44 -24.03
N GLY A 63 1.05 19.30 -23.61
CA GLY A 63 2.37 19.22 -22.98
C GLY A 63 2.40 19.62 -21.51
N THR A 64 1.25 19.89 -20.90
CA THR A 64 1.14 20.24 -19.47
C THR A 64 1.33 19.01 -18.60
N VAL A 65 2.17 19.11 -17.59
CA VAL A 65 2.38 18.02 -16.64
C VAL A 65 1.10 17.76 -15.85
N LYS A 66 0.72 16.50 -15.78
CA LYS A 66 -0.40 15.98 -15.00
C LYS A 66 0.10 15.06 -13.90
N TRP A 67 -0.50 15.19 -12.75
CA TRP A 67 -0.21 14.41 -11.56
C TRP A 67 -1.51 14.18 -10.78
N ALA A 68 -1.51 13.18 -9.93
CA ALA A 68 -2.62 12.90 -9.04
C ALA A 68 -2.16 13.10 -7.59
N GLU A 69 -3.05 13.59 -6.76
CA GLU A 69 -2.87 13.68 -5.33
C GLU A 69 -3.73 12.61 -4.67
N ILE A 70 -3.08 11.57 -4.17
CA ILE A 70 -3.79 10.40 -3.63
C ILE A 70 -4.64 10.79 -2.40
N ASN A 71 -4.23 11.79 -1.60
CA ASN A 71 -5.05 12.26 -0.48
C ASN A 71 -6.37 12.92 -0.95
N ALA A 72 -6.34 13.59 -2.11
CA ALA A 72 -7.52 14.25 -2.68
C ALA A 72 -8.40 13.28 -3.45
N THR A 73 -7.77 12.31 -4.14
CA THR A 73 -8.42 11.23 -4.86
C THR A 73 -8.10 9.91 -4.15
N PRO A 74 -8.77 9.61 -3.01
CA PRO A 74 -8.25 8.68 -2.00
C PRO A 74 -8.00 7.26 -2.50
N HIS A 75 -8.67 6.85 -3.56
CA HIS A 75 -8.54 5.52 -4.13
C HIS A 75 -8.51 5.63 -5.66
N LEU A 76 -7.69 4.80 -6.30
CA LEU A 76 -7.43 4.85 -7.72
C LEU A 76 -7.57 3.45 -8.35
N LEU A 77 -8.38 3.34 -9.39
CA LEU A 77 -8.46 2.16 -10.23
C LEU A 77 -7.61 2.38 -11.49
N ILE A 78 -6.74 1.44 -11.81
CA ILE A 78 -5.88 1.46 -13.00
C ILE A 78 -6.12 0.20 -13.80
N ALA A 79 -6.64 0.33 -15.04
CA ALA A 79 -6.89 -0.84 -15.86
C ALA A 79 -6.37 -0.66 -17.29
N GLY A 80 -6.09 -1.77 -17.97
CA GLY A 80 -5.64 -1.76 -19.37
C GLY A 80 -5.10 -3.11 -19.81
N ALA A 81 -5.03 -3.32 -21.12
CA ALA A 81 -4.49 -4.55 -21.69
C ALA A 81 -2.99 -4.73 -21.37
N THR A 82 -2.50 -5.96 -21.50
CA THR A 82 -1.06 -6.27 -21.34
C THR A 82 -0.23 -5.44 -22.33
N GLY A 83 0.87 -4.85 -21.87
CA GLY A 83 1.74 -4.00 -22.68
C GLY A 83 1.20 -2.59 -22.99
N SER A 84 0.06 -2.20 -22.42
CA SER A 84 -0.53 -0.87 -22.61
C SER A 84 0.18 0.26 -21.86
N GLY A 85 0.98 -0.06 -20.83
CA GLY A 85 1.71 0.89 -19.98
C GLY A 85 1.27 0.90 -18.51
N LYS A 86 0.35 0.00 -18.10
CA LYS A 86 -0.17 -0.11 -16.73
C LYS A 86 0.95 -0.26 -15.69
N SER A 87 1.84 -1.23 -15.86
CA SER A 87 2.93 -1.51 -14.91
C SER A 87 3.91 -0.34 -14.81
N VAL A 88 4.24 0.30 -15.93
CA VAL A 88 5.09 1.51 -15.92
C VAL A 88 4.44 2.64 -15.13
N CYS A 89 3.13 2.83 -15.25
CA CYS A 89 2.40 3.83 -14.47
C CYS A 89 2.46 3.51 -12.97
N ILE A 90 2.22 2.26 -12.57
CA ILE A 90 2.33 1.83 -11.17
C ILE A 90 3.74 2.08 -10.64
N ASN A 91 4.76 1.75 -11.41
CA ASN A 91 6.15 2.01 -11.07
C ASN A 91 6.45 3.52 -10.93
N CYS A 92 5.90 4.38 -11.80
CA CYS A 92 6.00 5.83 -11.66
C CYS A 92 5.32 6.33 -10.37
N VAL A 93 4.18 5.75 -9.99
CA VAL A 93 3.48 6.07 -8.74
C VAL A 93 4.35 5.70 -7.54
N ILE A 94 4.87 4.47 -7.50
CA ILE A 94 5.73 3.99 -6.41
C ILE A 94 7.01 4.84 -6.34
N ALA A 95 7.69 5.04 -7.46
CA ALA A 95 8.90 5.86 -7.54
C ALA A 95 8.64 7.31 -7.07
N SER A 96 7.47 7.89 -7.40
CA SER A 96 7.08 9.22 -6.89
C SER A 96 7.03 9.25 -5.36
N ILE A 97 6.48 8.22 -4.72
CA ILE A 97 6.40 8.11 -3.27
C ILE A 97 7.80 7.92 -2.67
N LEU A 98 8.59 6.97 -3.19
CA LEU A 98 9.94 6.67 -2.68
C LEU A 98 10.89 7.87 -2.77
N MET A 99 10.75 8.71 -3.80
CA MET A 99 11.59 9.89 -4.02
C MET A 99 11.14 11.12 -3.22
N ARG A 100 9.98 11.11 -2.59
CA ARG A 100 9.35 12.30 -2.01
C ARG A 100 8.97 12.17 -0.55
N ALA A 101 8.71 10.95 -0.07
CA ALA A 101 8.28 10.67 1.29
C ALA A 101 9.30 9.81 2.02
N ARG A 102 9.39 10.00 3.33
CA ARG A 102 10.19 9.15 4.22
C ARG A 102 9.36 7.94 4.68
N PRO A 103 10.02 6.86 5.13
CA PRO A 103 9.34 5.65 5.64
C PRO A 103 8.46 5.88 6.88
N ASP A 104 8.69 6.93 7.64
CA ASP A 104 7.88 7.35 8.79
C ASP A 104 6.69 8.22 8.39
N GLU A 105 6.67 8.74 7.16
CA GLU A 105 5.58 9.55 6.61
C GLU A 105 4.62 8.70 5.77
N VAL A 106 5.15 7.75 4.98
CA VAL A 106 4.35 6.90 4.10
C VAL A 106 4.82 5.45 4.18
N LYS A 107 3.88 4.56 4.38
CA LYS A 107 4.08 3.11 4.32
C LYS A 107 3.34 2.52 3.13
N LEU A 108 3.89 1.43 2.59
CA LEU A 108 3.39 0.74 1.42
C LEU A 108 3.05 -0.71 1.77
N VAL A 109 1.95 -1.20 1.23
CA VAL A 109 1.64 -2.63 1.14
C VAL A 109 1.46 -2.94 -0.32
N MET A 110 2.18 -3.91 -0.83
CA MET A 110 2.17 -4.26 -2.24
C MET A 110 1.75 -5.71 -2.43
N VAL A 111 0.86 -5.95 -3.39
CA VAL A 111 0.35 -7.28 -3.76
C VAL A 111 0.66 -7.54 -5.22
N ASP A 112 1.46 -8.58 -5.48
CA ASP A 112 1.86 -9.03 -6.82
C ASP A 112 1.71 -10.56 -6.92
N PRO A 113 0.53 -11.07 -7.27
CA PRO A 113 0.30 -12.52 -7.36
C PRO A 113 1.16 -13.20 -8.42
N LYS A 114 1.60 -12.45 -9.42
CA LYS A 114 2.40 -12.97 -10.55
C LYS A 114 3.90 -13.01 -10.26
N LYS A 115 4.37 -12.35 -9.20
CA LYS A 115 5.79 -12.26 -8.80
C LYS A 115 6.70 -11.64 -9.86
N VAL A 116 6.21 -10.72 -10.67
CA VAL A 116 6.93 -10.18 -11.83
C VAL A 116 7.20 -8.68 -11.68
N GLU A 117 6.18 -7.90 -11.31
CA GLU A 117 6.21 -6.46 -11.46
C GLU A 117 6.72 -5.73 -10.21
N LEU A 118 6.36 -6.21 -9.00
CA LEU A 118 6.61 -5.50 -7.75
C LEU A 118 7.67 -6.15 -6.85
N SER A 119 8.13 -7.35 -7.17
CA SER A 119 9.09 -8.10 -6.35
C SER A 119 10.44 -7.37 -6.16
N MET A 120 10.81 -6.49 -7.10
CA MET A 120 12.01 -5.67 -7.02
C MET A 120 12.02 -4.68 -5.83
N TYR A 121 10.85 -4.34 -5.29
CA TYR A 121 10.72 -3.41 -4.15
C TYR A 121 10.94 -4.07 -2.79
N ASN A 122 11.14 -5.40 -2.71
CA ASN A 122 11.45 -6.05 -1.44
C ASN A 122 12.73 -5.46 -0.82
N GLY A 123 12.68 -5.20 0.48
CA GLY A 123 13.77 -4.54 1.21
C GLY A 123 13.63 -3.02 1.35
N VAL A 124 12.73 -2.39 0.60
CA VAL A 124 12.46 -0.95 0.72
C VAL A 124 11.85 -0.64 2.09
N PRO A 125 12.39 0.33 2.86
CA PRO A 125 11.96 0.62 4.23
C PRO A 125 10.53 1.17 4.36
N HIS A 126 9.92 1.58 3.24
CA HIS A 126 8.51 1.99 3.18
C HIS A 126 7.56 0.79 3.26
N LEU A 127 7.98 -0.42 2.93
CA LEU A 127 7.13 -1.61 2.99
C LEU A 127 6.78 -1.98 4.44
N LEU A 128 5.49 -2.20 4.70
CA LEU A 128 4.99 -2.76 5.96
C LEU A 128 5.22 -4.28 6.05
N THR A 129 5.17 -4.97 4.93
CA THR A 129 5.40 -6.42 4.80
C THR A 129 6.13 -6.68 3.48
N PRO A 130 6.85 -7.79 3.33
CA PRO A 130 7.33 -8.20 2.01
C PRO A 130 6.20 -8.19 0.98
N VAL A 131 6.52 -7.98 -0.28
CA VAL A 131 5.52 -8.00 -1.36
C VAL A 131 4.70 -9.28 -1.27
N VAL A 132 3.39 -9.15 -1.10
CA VAL A 132 2.46 -10.27 -0.90
C VAL A 132 2.18 -10.93 -2.24
N THR A 133 2.53 -12.20 -2.37
CA THR A 133 2.41 -12.93 -3.63
C THR A 133 1.29 -13.99 -3.61
N ASP A 134 0.80 -14.35 -2.44
CA ASP A 134 -0.31 -15.29 -2.27
C ASP A 134 -1.64 -14.52 -2.20
N PRO A 135 -2.64 -14.85 -3.06
CA PRO A 135 -3.93 -14.16 -3.06
C PRO A 135 -4.73 -14.31 -1.76
N LYS A 136 -4.60 -15.42 -1.03
CA LYS A 136 -5.26 -15.61 0.27
C LYS A 136 -4.63 -14.69 1.31
N LYS A 137 -3.30 -14.63 1.37
CA LYS A 137 -2.58 -13.69 2.26
C LYS A 137 -2.88 -12.23 1.91
N ALA A 138 -3.08 -11.91 0.62
CA ALA A 138 -3.49 -10.58 0.20
C ALA A 138 -4.90 -10.21 0.69
N SER A 139 -5.85 -11.13 0.65
CA SER A 139 -7.18 -10.94 1.24
C SER A 139 -7.10 -10.74 2.76
N ILE A 140 -6.26 -11.49 3.46
CA ILE A 140 -6.01 -11.31 4.90
C ILE A 140 -5.38 -9.94 5.17
N ALA A 141 -4.39 -9.53 4.37
CA ALA A 141 -3.77 -8.21 4.50
C ALA A 141 -4.79 -7.07 4.33
N LEU A 142 -5.72 -7.18 3.38
CA LEU A 142 -6.81 -6.22 3.22
C LEU A 142 -7.72 -6.16 4.47
N LYS A 143 -8.08 -7.30 5.05
CA LYS A 143 -8.85 -7.36 6.31
C LYS A 143 -8.08 -6.70 7.47
N ASN A 144 -6.79 -6.97 7.58
CA ASN A 144 -5.95 -6.38 8.63
C ASN A 144 -5.76 -4.86 8.45
N ILE A 145 -5.77 -4.35 7.23
CA ILE A 145 -5.80 -2.89 6.96
C ILE A 145 -7.13 -2.27 7.41
N VAL A 146 -8.25 -2.99 7.30
CA VAL A 146 -9.52 -2.53 7.88
C VAL A 146 -9.42 -2.45 9.40
N VAL A 147 -8.82 -3.43 10.06
CA VAL A 147 -8.59 -3.40 11.53
C VAL A 147 -7.68 -2.22 11.92
N GLU A 148 -6.60 -1.96 11.15
CA GLU A 148 -5.73 -0.80 11.39
C GLU A 148 -6.50 0.53 11.21
N MET A 149 -7.37 0.61 10.22
CA MET A 149 -8.26 1.76 10.02
C MET A 149 -9.14 2.01 11.25
N GLU A 150 -9.79 0.97 11.78
CA GLU A 150 -10.64 1.06 12.97
C GLU A 150 -9.83 1.46 14.21
N ARG A 151 -8.64 0.90 14.38
CA ARG A 151 -7.71 1.30 15.45
C ARG A 151 -7.37 2.80 15.36
N ARG A 152 -7.12 3.32 14.15
CA ARG A 152 -6.84 4.76 13.94
C ARG A 152 -8.04 5.62 14.32
N TYR A 153 -9.24 5.21 13.97
CA TYR A 153 -10.46 5.93 14.37
C TYR A 153 -10.64 5.97 15.88
N GLN A 154 -10.36 4.87 16.58
CA GLN A 154 -10.40 4.84 18.05
C GLN A 154 -9.40 5.86 18.62
N VAL A 155 -8.17 5.90 18.11
CA VAL A 155 -7.16 6.89 18.55
C VAL A 155 -7.62 8.32 18.25
N PHE A 156 -8.28 8.57 17.12
CA PHE A 156 -8.81 9.90 16.79
C PHE A 156 -9.94 10.32 17.74
N GLU A 157 -10.79 9.39 18.15
CA GLU A 157 -11.83 9.64 19.15
C GLU A 157 -11.21 10.01 20.50
N ASP A 158 -10.26 9.21 20.98
CA ASP A 158 -9.57 9.42 22.26
C ASP A 158 -8.83 10.77 22.29
N THR A 159 -8.21 11.16 21.18
CA THR A 159 -7.44 12.41 21.03
C THR A 159 -8.27 13.58 20.54
N LYS A 160 -9.57 13.38 20.24
CA LYS A 160 -10.49 14.38 19.66
C LYS A 160 -10.00 14.96 18.34
N CYS A 161 -9.21 14.20 17.58
CA CYS A 161 -8.74 14.57 16.26
C CYS A 161 -9.75 14.11 15.19
N LYS A 162 -9.90 14.90 14.11
CA LYS A 162 -10.85 14.58 13.04
C LYS A 162 -10.27 13.65 11.97
N ASN A 163 -8.98 13.58 11.82
CA ASN A 163 -8.28 12.86 10.78
C ASN A 163 -6.78 12.76 11.07
N ILE A 164 -6.07 11.99 10.26
CA ILE A 164 -4.62 11.78 10.37
C ILE A 164 -3.81 13.09 10.35
N THR A 165 -4.20 14.06 9.53
CA THR A 165 -3.48 15.36 9.43
C THR A 165 -3.59 16.13 10.74
N ALA A 166 -4.79 16.21 11.33
CA ALA A 166 -5.00 16.86 12.62
C ALA A 166 -4.26 16.11 13.75
N TYR A 167 -4.29 14.78 13.72
CA TYR A 167 -3.57 13.93 14.68
C TYR A 167 -2.05 14.14 14.58
N ASN A 168 -1.47 14.05 13.39
CA ASN A 168 -0.03 14.21 13.19
C ASN A 168 0.45 15.62 13.57
N LYS A 169 -0.39 16.64 13.34
CA LYS A 169 -0.09 18.00 13.78
C LYS A 169 -0.12 18.13 15.31
N MET A 170 -1.08 17.45 15.98
CA MET A 170 -1.12 17.40 17.46
C MET A 170 0.15 16.75 18.02
N CYS A 171 0.66 15.67 17.40
CA CYS A 171 1.89 15.00 17.81
C CYS A 171 3.14 15.92 17.74
N GLU A 172 3.12 17.00 16.97
CA GLU A 172 4.25 17.97 16.94
C GLU A 172 4.39 18.76 18.24
N THR A 173 3.29 18.95 18.95
CA THR A 173 3.24 19.68 20.22
C THR A 173 3.09 18.77 21.43
N ASN A 174 2.68 17.50 21.23
CA ASN A 174 2.49 16.54 22.31
C ASN A 174 3.31 15.28 22.02
N THR A 175 4.42 15.13 22.73
CA THR A 175 5.39 14.05 22.58
C THR A 175 4.92 12.70 23.16
N ASP A 176 3.78 12.65 23.84
CA ASP A 176 3.20 11.41 24.36
C ASP A 176 2.61 10.53 23.24
N TYR A 177 2.43 11.11 22.06
CA TYR A 177 1.88 10.45 20.89
C TYR A 177 2.88 10.40 19.74
N VAL A 178 2.83 9.32 18.95
CA VAL A 178 3.69 9.12 17.78
C VAL A 178 2.88 9.38 16.51
N LYS A 179 3.47 10.11 15.56
CA LYS A 179 2.86 10.34 14.24
C LYS A 179 2.52 9.02 13.55
N MET A 180 1.40 9.00 12.85
CA MET A 180 0.97 7.87 12.03
C MET A 180 1.38 8.12 10.58
N PRO A 181 2.01 7.14 9.90
CA PRO A 181 2.27 7.24 8.47
C PRO A 181 0.97 7.10 7.67
N TYR A 182 0.90 7.73 6.50
CA TYR A 182 -0.07 7.34 5.48
C TYR A 182 0.22 5.90 5.03
N ILE A 183 -0.81 5.15 4.65
CA ILE A 183 -0.66 3.80 4.10
C ILE A 183 -1.23 3.79 2.69
N VAL A 184 -0.41 3.36 1.73
CA VAL A 184 -0.85 3.13 0.36
C VAL A 184 -0.78 1.64 0.07
N PHE A 185 -1.95 1.05 -0.15
CA PHE A 185 -2.10 -0.37 -0.49
C PHE A 185 -2.24 -0.51 -2.00
N ILE A 186 -1.33 -1.23 -2.64
CA ILE A 186 -1.22 -1.37 -4.10
C ILE A 186 -1.48 -2.82 -4.48
N ILE A 187 -2.47 -3.05 -5.35
CA ILE A 187 -2.78 -4.35 -5.93
C ILE A 187 -2.47 -4.28 -7.43
N ASP A 188 -1.49 -5.04 -7.92
CA ASP A 188 -1.14 -5.08 -9.34
C ASP A 188 -2.16 -5.81 -10.20
N GLU A 189 -2.76 -6.89 -9.68
CA GLU A 189 -3.77 -7.66 -10.40
C GLU A 189 -4.94 -8.07 -9.49
N LEU A 190 -6.01 -7.28 -9.53
CA LEU A 190 -7.22 -7.55 -8.76
C LEU A 190 -7.90 -8.87 -9.18
N ALA A 191 -7.84 -9.21 -10.47
CA ALA A 191 -8.49 -10.41 -10.99
C ALA A 191 -8.05 -11.68 -10.27
N ASP A 192 -6.77 -11.77 -9.90
CA ASP A 192 -6.24 -12.98 -9.24
C ASP A 192 -6.74 -13.09 -7.78
N LEU A 193 -7.02 -11.98 -7.11
CA LEU A 193 -7.65 -11.96 -5.78
C LEU A 193 -9.14 -12.32 -5.86
N MET A 194 -9.85 -11.77 -6.88
CA MET A 194 -11.27 -12.02 -7.09
C MET A 194 -11.56 -13.49 -7.40
N LEU A 195 -10.64 -14.20 -8.06
CA LEU A 195 -10.76 -15.63 -8.32
C LEU A 195 -10.73 -16.48 -7.03
N VAL A 196 -10.05 -16.03 -5.98
CA VAL A 196 -9.79 -16.81 -4.77
C VAL A 196 -10.72 -16.43 -3.63
N ALA A 197 -10.99 -15.13 -3.45
CA ALA A 197 -11.67 -14.61 -2.27
C ALA A 197 -12.55 -13.38 -2.62
N ALA A 198 -13.33 -13.43 -3.70
CA ALA A 198 -14.08 -12.30 -4.23
C ALA A 198 -14.86 -11.53 -3.16
N LYS A 199 -15.67 -12.21 -2.36
CA LYS A 199 -16.52 -11.59 -1.34
C LYS A 199 -15.68 -10.84 -0.29
N ASP A 200 -14.66 -11.48 0.26
CA ASP A 200 -13.82 -10.89 1.30
C ASP A 200 -13.04 -9.67 0.78
N VAL A 201 -12.58 -9.74 -0.48
CA VAL A 201 -11.88 -8.66 -1.15
C VAL A 201 -12.83 -7.48 -1.41
N GLU A 202 -14.03 -7.73 -1.95
CA GLU A 202 -15.04 -6.69 -2.17
C GLU A 202 -15.46 -6.00 -0.88
N ASP A 203 -15.76 -6.78 0.18
CA ASP A 203 -16.15 -6.25 1.48
C ASP A 203 -15.04 -5.37 2.08
N SER A 204 -13.78 -5.81 1.97
CA SER A 204 -12.63 -5.03 2.45
C SER A 204 -12.43 -3.75 1.64
N ILE A 205 -12.48 -3.83 0.31
CA ILE A 205 -12.39 -2.66 -0.59
C ILE A 205 -13.51 -1.68 -0.26
N MET A 206 -14.74 -2.14 -0.12
CA MET A 206 -15.89 -1.29 0.20
C MET A 206 -15.67 -0.55 1.54
N ARG A 207 -15.30 -1.26 2.61
CA ARG A 207 -15.05 -0.65 3.92
C ARG A 207 -13.92 0.38 3.89
N ILE A 208 -12.79 0.05 3.26
CA ILE A 208 -11.66 0.97 3.14
C ILE A 208 -12.06 2.21 2.33
N THR A 209 -12.70 2.03 1.18
CA THR A 209 -12.98 3.15 0.28
C THR A 209 -14.05 4.11 0.81
N GLN A 210 -14.94 3.64 1.67
CA GLN A 210 -15.97 4.49 2.29
C GLN A 210 -15.43 5.36 3.43
N THR A 211 -14.45 4.87 4.18
CA THR A 211 -14.07 5.52 5.43
C THR A 211 -12.58 5.81 5.59
N ALA A 212 -11.68 5.10 4.92
CA ALA A 212 -10.25 5.14 5.21
C ALA A 212 -9.53 6.47 4.87
N ARG A 213 -10.16 7.36 4.08
CA ARG A 213 -9.57 8.66 3.70
C ARG A 213 -9.12 9.48 4.92
N ALA A 214 -9.98 9.59 5.93
CA ALA A 214 -9.66 10.34 7.15
C ALA A 214 -8.57 9.64 7.99
N ALA A 215 -8.49 8.31 7.91
CA ALA A 215 -7.46 7.52 8.55
C ALA A 215 -6.10 7.54 7.81
N GLY A 216 -6.03 8.17 6.63
CA GLY A 216 -4.81 8.25 5.82
C GLY A 216 -4.44 6.92 5.16
N ILE A 217 -5.44 6.12 4.79
CA ILE A 217 -5.25 4.82 4.11
C ILE A 217 -5.86 4.91 2.72
N HIS A 218 -5.09 4.52 1.72
CA HIS A 218 -5.42 4.69 0.31
C HIS A 218 -5.22 3.39 -0.46
N LEU A 219 -6.11 3.10 -1.42
CA LEU A 219 -6.02 1.95 -2.30
C LEU A 219 -5.66 2.37 -3.72
N ILE A 220 -4.70 1.68 -4.31
CA ILE A 220 -4.44 1.68 -5.75
C ILE A 220 -4.68 0.26 -6.23
N VAL A 221 -5.74 0.08 -6.99
CA VAL A 221 -6.18 -1.23 -7.46
C VAL A 221 -5.97 -1.30 -8.96
N ALA A 222 -5.18 -2.26 -9.41
CA ALA A 222 -4.94 -2.43 -10.83
C ALA A 222 -5.40 -3.79 -11.35
N THR A 223 -5.69 -3.87 -12.66
CA THR A 223 -6.03 -5.11 -13.35
C THR A 223 -5.72 -5.02 -14.84
N GLN A 224 -5.32 -6.15 -15.42
CA GLN A 224 -5.20 -6.35 -16.87
C GLN A 224 -6.46 -6.98 -17.47
N ARG A 225 -7.44 -7.36 -16.63
CA ARG A 225 -8.70 -8.01 -17.04
C ARG A 225 -9.88 -7.09 -16.72
N PRO A 226 -10.23 -6.17 -17.62
CA PRO A 226 -11.31 -5.20 -17.39
C PRO A 226 -12.70 -5.83 -17.61
N SER A 227 -12.98 -6.97 -16.97
CA SER A 227 -14.28 -7.63 -17.01
C SER A 227 -15.18 -7.14 -15.87
N THR A 228 -16.48 -7.33 -15.99
CA THR A 228 -17.48 -6.97 -14.97
C THR A 228 -17.36 -7.82 -13.70
N ASP A 229 -16.77 -9.02 -13.81
CA ASP A 229 -16.52 -9.92 -12.66
C ASP A 229 -15.33 -9.45 -11.82
N VAL A 230 -14.44 -8.64 -12.39
CA VAL A 230 -13.27 -8.07 -11.71
C VAL A 230 -13.55 -6.63 -11.28
N ILE A 231 -14.00 -5.80 -12.20
CA ILE A 231 -14.41 -4.41 -11.94
C ILE A 231 -15.91 -4.38 -11.71
N THR A 232 -16.31 -4.91 -10.55
CA THR A 232 -17.72 -5.06 -10.18
C THR A 232 -18.40 -3.71 -9.91
N GLY A 233 -19.72 -3.72 -9.78
CA GLY A 233 -20.49 -2.55 -9.38
C GLY A 233 -20.04 -1.97 -8.04
N VAL A 234 -19.65 -2.83 -7.09
CA VAL A 234 -19.13 -2.42 -5.77
C VAL A 234 -17.82 -1.68 -5.91
N VAL A 235 -16.86 -2.25 -6.67
CA VAL A 235 -15.55 -1.61 -6.92
C VAL A 235 -15.73 -0.25 -7.60
N LYS A 236 -16.58 -0.17 -8.65
CA LYS A 236 -16.80 1.07 -9.39
C LYS A 236 -17.50 2.16 -8.58
N ALA A 237 -18.46 1.80 -7.76
CA ALA A 237 -19.19 2.75 -6.91
C ALA A 237 -18.29 3.40 -5.85
N ASN A 238 -17.27 2.67 -5.39
CA ASN A 238 -16.44 3.10 -4.28
C ASN A 238 -15.04 3.61 -4.69
N ILE A 239 -14.60 3.37 -5.95
CA ILE A 239 -13.35 3.91 -6.51
C ILE A 239 -13.69 4.82 -7.71
N PRO A 240 -13.98 6.09 -7.44
CA PRO A 240 -14.44 7.02 -8.49
C PRO A 240 -13.32 7.53 -9.39
N SER A 241 -12.07 7.58 -8.92
CA SER A 241 -10.93 8.01 -9.73
C SER A 241 -10.37 6.82 -10.52
N ARG A 242 -10.27 6.97 -11.83
CA ARG A 242 -9.94 5.85 -12.71
C ARG A 242 -8.96 6.24 -13.80
N ILE A 243 -8.03 5.34 -14.09
CA ILE A 243 -7.12 5.40 -15.22
C ILE A 243 -7.41 4.20 -16.13
N SER A 244 -7.66 4.46 -17.38
CA SER A 244 -7.73 3.42 -18.40
C SER A 244 -6.60 3.60 -19.40
N PHE A 245 -5.76 2.60 -19.53
CA PHE A 245 -4.86 2.44 -20.67
C PHE A 245 -5.61 1.83 -21.85
N ALA A 246 -4.90 1.62 -22.97
CA ALA A 246 -5.47 0.99 -24.15
C ALA A 246 -6.10 -0.37 -23.80
N VAL A 247 -7.31 -0.59 -24.30
CA VAL A 247 -8.10 -1.82 -24.16
C VAL A 247 -8.54 -2.33 -25.53
N SER A 248 -8.97 -3.60 -25.57
CA SER A 248 -9.30 -4.27 -26.82
C SER A 248 -10.67 -3.88 -27.40
N SER A 249 -11.60 -3.45 -26.54
CA SER A 249 -12.98 -3.17 -26.95
C SER A 249 -13.58 -1.94 -26.27
N SER A 250 -14.63 -1.40 -26.90
CA SER A 250 -15.44 -0.32 -26.30
C SER A 250 -16.21 -0.80 -25.06
N ILE A 251 -16.44 -2.10 -24.92
CA ILE A 251 -17.07 -2.71 -23.74
C ILE A 251 -16.12 -2.60 -22.56
N ASP A 252 -14.85 -2.96 -22.76
CA ASP A 252 -13.82 -2.82 -21.72
C ASP A 252 -13.67 -1.38 -21.26
N SER A 253 -13.65 -0.44 -22.22
CA SER A 253 -13.61 1.00 -21.91
C SER A 253 -14.79 1.43 -21.03
N ARG A 254 -16.01 0.98 -21.35
CA ARG A 254 -17.19 1.26 -20.52
C ARG A 254 -17.12 0.58 -19.15
N THR A 255 -16.56 -0.62 -19.07
CA THR A 255 -16.38 -1.30 -17.80
C THR A 255 -15.49 -0.50 -16.86
N ILE A 256 -14.43 0.15 -17.37
CA ILE A 256 -13.49 0.94 -16.56
C ILE A 256 -14.03 2.36 -16.33
N LEU A 257 -14.37 3.08 -17.39
CA LEU A 257 -14.62 4.54 -17.38
C LEU A 257 -16.09 4.94 -17.41
N ASP A 258 -17.03 3.99 -17.56
CA ASP A 258 -18.45 4.19 -17.84
C ASP A 258 -18.70 4.90 -19.20
N GLN A 259 -17.67 4.98 -20.06
CA GLN A 259 -17.73 5.58 -21.39
C GLN A 259 -16.71 4.95 -22.34
N THR A 260 -16.90 5.15 -23.63
CA THR A 260 -15.99 4.68 -24.67
C THR A 260 -14.79 5.62 -24.82
N GLY A 261 -13.74 5.14 -25.48
CA GLY A 261 -12.58 5.95 -25.85
C GLY A 261 -11.24 5.31 -25.54
N ALA A 262 -11.16 4.43 -24.53
CA ALA A 262 -9.91 3.75 -24.21
C ALA A 262 -9.50 2.71 -25.28
N GLU A 263 -10.45 2.19 -26.05
CA GLU A 263 -10.20 1.33 -27.22
C GLU A 263 -9.50 2.05 -28.37
N LYS A 264 -9.45 3.39 -28.34
CA LYS A 264 -8.81 4.24 -29.35
C LYS A 264 -7.43 4.76 -28.91
N LEU A 265 -6.96 4.34 -27.76
CA LEU A 265 -5.65 4.71 -27.25
C LEU A 265 -4.54 3.97 -27.99
N LEU A 266 -3.40 4.63 -28.11
CA LEU A 266 -2.28 4.14 -28.91
C LEU A 266 -1.44 3.04 -28.20
N GLY A 267 -1.69 2.79 -26.91
CA GLY A 267 -0.82 1.95 -26.08
C GLY A 267 0.45 2.68 -25.64
N LYS A 268 1.42 1.92 -25.07
CA LYS A 268 2.72 2.47 -24.64
C LYS A 268 2.59 3.70 -23.72
N GLY A 269 1.69 3.63 -22.76
CA GLY A 269 1.49 4.68 -21.77
C GLY A 269 0.44 5.72 -22.12
N ASP A 270 -0.20 5.64 -23.29
CA ASP A 270 -1.35 6.50 -23.62
C ASP A 270 -2.56 6.08 -22.79
N MET A 271 -3.11 7.01 -22.01
CA MET A 271 -4.16 6.72 -21.03
C MET A 271 -5.23 7.80 -21.00
N LEU A 272 -6.40 7.42 -20.48
CA LEU A 272 -7.47 8.31 -20.07
C LEU A 272 -7.56 8.32 -18.55
N PHE A 273 -7.37 9.48 -17.95
CA PHE A 273 -7.54 9.70 -16.53
C PHE A 273 -8.85 10.42 -16.24
N LYS A 274 -9.70 9.80 -15.44
CA LYS A 274 -10.95 10.34 -14.93
C LYS A 274 -10.81 10.56 -13.42
N PRO A 275 -10.47 11.77 -12.96
CA PRO A 275 -10.43 12.07 -11.53
C PRO A 275 -11.84 12.11 -10.94
N MET A 276 -11.94 11.92 -9.63
CA MET A 276 -13.20 12.04 -8.90
C MET A 276 -13.85 13.41 -9.12
N GLY A 277 -15.14 13.41 -9.43
CA GLY A 277 -15.91 14.64 -9.67
C GLY A 277 -15.89 15.14 -11.10
N GLU A 278 -15.04 14.58 -11.97
CA GLU A 278 -14.98 14.94 -13.38
C GLU A 278 -15.74 13.92 -14.25
N ASN A 279 -16.52 14.43 -15.21
CA ASN A 279 -17.26 13.58 -16.13
C ASN A 279 -16.48 13.24 -17.39
N VAL A 280 -15.56 14.11 -17.79
CA VAL A 280 -14.76 13.96 -19.01
C VAL A 280 -13.34 13.57 -18.64
N PRO A 281 -12.85 12.42 -19.11
CA PRO A 281 -11.48 12.00 -18.81
C PRO A 281 -10.47 12.86 -19.59
N ILE A 282 -9.35 13.09 -18.96
CA ILE A 282 -8.19 13.78 -19.53
C ILE A 282 -7.29 12.73 -20.21
N ARG A 283 -6.91 12.97 -21.48
CA ARG A 283 -5.92 12.13 -22.16
C ARG A 283 -4.52 12.55 -21.75
N ILE A 284 -3.74 11.57 -21.29
CA ILE A 284 -2.39 11.77 -20.79
C ILE A 284 -1.47 10.76 -21.45
N GLN A 285 -0.33 11.22 -21.97
CA GLN A 285 0.79 10.35 -22.27
C GLN A 285 1.57 10.10 -20.98
N GLY A 286 1.55 8.87 -20.51
CA GLY A 286 2.19 8.44 -19.28
C GLY A 286 3.68 8.68 -19.26
N ALA A 287 4.20 8.99 -18.08
CA ALA A 287 5.63 9.05 -17.86
C ALA A 287 6.26 7.67 -18.06
N PHE A 288 7.50 7.68 -18.54
CA PHE A 288 8.33 6.48 -18.71
C PHE A 288 9.51 6.55 -17.74
N VAL A 289 9.72 5.46 -17.02
CA VAL A 289 10.89 5.17 -16.19
C VAL A 289 11.42 3.81 -16.61
N SER A 290 12.72 3.69 -16.82
CA SER A 290 13.34 2.40 -17.19
C SER A 290 13.57 1.52 -15.97
N ASP A 291 13.72 0.21 -16.18
CA ASP A 291 14.02 -0.74 -15.09
C ASP A 291 15.35 -0.41 -14.41
N GLU A 292 16.32 0.10 -15.16
CA GLU A 292 17.61 0.54 -14.61
C GLU A 292 17.48 1.78 -13.71
N GLU A 293 16.61 2.73 -14.07
CA GLU A 293 16.32 3.91 -13.26
C GLU A 293 15.55 3.51 -11.98
N LEU A 294 14.59 2.60 -12.11
CA LEU A 294 13.86 2.04 -10.98
C LEU A 294 14.79 1.31 -10.01
N GLN A 295 15.68 0.45 -10.52
CA GLN A 295 16.63 -0.28 -9.69
C GLN A 295 17.52 0.69 -8.89
N LYS A 296 18.00 1.77 -9.51
CA LYS A 296 18.79 2.80 -8.82
C LYS A 296 17.99 3.49 -7.69
N ILE A 297 16.70 3.77 -7.92
CA ILE A 297 15.82 4.36 -6.88
C ILE A 297 15.66 3.38 -5.72
N VAL A 298 15.40 2.11 -6.02
CA VAL A 298 15.21 1.05 -5.02
C VAL A 298 16.49 0.85 -4.21
N ASP A 299 17.64 0.65 -4.87
CA ASP A 299 18.93 0.43 -4.22
C ASP A 299 19.31 1.62 -3.32
N TYR A 300 19.11 2.83 -3.81
CA TYR A 300 19.36 4.04 -3.01
C TYR A 300 18.46 4.10 -1.78
N THR A 301 17.17 3.77 -1.93
CA THR A 301 16.22 3.78 -0.83
C THR A 301 16.57 2.72 0.23
N ILE A 302 16.93 1.51 -0.20
CA ILE A 302 17.36 0.41 0.69
C ILE A 302 18.66 0.77 1.42
N SER A 303 19.60 1.45 0.74
CA SER A 303 20.88 1.82 1.34
C SER A 303 20.75 2.82 2.50
N GLN A 304 19.66 3.57 2.57
CA GLN A 304 19.44 4.58 3.62
C GLN A 304 18.91 3.98 4.93
N GLN A 305 18.08 2.93 4.85
CA GLN A 305 17.45 2.31 6.01
C GLN A 305 16.99 0.88 5.68
N LYS A 306 17.16 -0.06 6.60
CA LYS A 306 16.63 -1.42 6.47
C LYS A 306 15.10 -1.42 6.64
N ALA A 307 14.43 -2.30 5.89
CA ALA A 307 13.01 -2.54 6.05
C ALA A 307 12.74 -3.14 7.46
N ASN A 308 11.65 -2.69 8.08
CA ASN A 308 11.13 -3.25 9.32
C ASN A 308 9.71 -3.77 9.06
N TYR A 309 9.59 -5.07 8.81
CA TYR A 309 8.34 -5.70 8.42
C TYR A 309 7.44 -6.02 9.61
N ASP A 310 6.13 -5.79 9.44
CA ASP A 310 5.08 -6.30 10.31
C ASP A 310 4.48 -7.57 9.69
N HIS A 311 4.96 -8.73 10.12
CA HIS A 311 4.49 -10.02 9.62
C HIS A 311 3.03 -10.30 10.00
N SER A 312 2.52 -9.69 11.07
CA SER A 312 1.14 -9.86 11.53
C SER A 312 0.10 -9.36 10.53
N LEU A 313 0.53 -8.53 9.57
CA LEU A 313 -0.36 -8.01 8.53
C LEU A 313 -0.90 -9.11 7.60
N THR A 314 -0.16 -10.18 7.41
CA THR A 314 -0.55 -11.32 6.53
C THR A 314 -1.00 -12.56 7.31
N GLU A 315 -1.12 -12.46 8.63
CA GLU A 315 -1.61 -13.53 9.51
C GLU A 315 -3.11 -13.41 9.75
N ASP A 316 -3.82 -14.52 9.71
CA ASP A 316 -5.25 -14.56 9.98
C ASP A 316 -5.53 -14.45 11.48
N LYS A 317 -6.08 -13.32 11.91
CA LYS A 317 -6.42 -13.04 13.31
C LYS A 317 -7.83 -13.55 13.69
N SER A 318 -8.60 -14.07 12.74
CA SER A 318 -9.99 -14.50 12.97
C SER A 318 -10.12 -15.84 13.71
N GLY A 319 -9.00 -16.52 14.01
CA GLY A 319 -8.97 -17.83 14.68
C GLY A 319 -8.85 -17.82 16.20
N SER A 320 -8.79 -16.63 16.87
CA SER A 320 -8.47 -16.58 18.31
C SER A 320 -9.66 -16.49 19.27
N GLU A 321 -10.90 -16.65 18.80
CA GLU A 321 -12.08 -16.64 19.68
C GLU A 321 -12.72 -17.99 20.01
N ASN A 322 -12.28 -19.09 19.39
CA ASN A 322 -12.77 -20.43 19.82
C ASN A 322 -11.60 -21.42 19.83
N GLY A 323 -11.26 -21.87 21.04
CA GLY A 323 -10.31 -22.96 21.21
C GLY A 323 -10.85 -24.24 20.58
N ASP A 324 -10.14 -24.75 19.61
CA ASP A 324 -10.01 -26.17 19.39
C ASP A 324 -8.68 -26.49 18.68
N ASN A 325 -7.95 -27.39 19.33
CA ASN A 325 -6.66 -27.90 18.88
C ASN A 325 -6.86 -28.84 17.69
N THR A 326 -6.42 -28.43 16.49
CA THR A 326 -6.01 -29.43 15.49
C THR A 326 -4.69 -28.99 14.85
N LYS A 327 -3.67 -29.76 15.20
CA LYS A 327 -2.35 -29.75 14.57
C LYS A 327 -2.50 -30.05 13.07
N TYR A 328 -1.99 -29.17 12.22
CA TYR A 328 -1.44 -29.57 10.93
C TYR A 328 0.03 -29.15 10.90
N ASP A 329 0.84 -30.20 10.98
CA ASP A 329 2.25 -30.25 10.70
C ASP A 329 2.46 -30.02 9.19
N ASP A 330 3.25 -29.01 8.82
CA ASP A 330 3.96 -29.03 7.55
C ASP A 330 5.26 -28.25 7.73
N GLY A 331 6.33 -29.05 7.81
CA GLY A 331 7.68 -28.62 8.06
C GLY A 331 8.27 -27.77 6.94
N TYR A 332 8.85 -26.64 7.35
CA TYR A 332 10.14 -26.18 6.87
C TYR A 332 10.76 -25.36 7.98
N GLU A 333 11.72 -25.99 8.67
CA GLU A 333 12.62 -25.34 9.61
C GLU A 333 13.49 -24.30 8.89
N SER A 334 13.36 -23.03 9.28
CA SER A 334 14.51 -22.13 9.34
C SER A 334 14.59 -21.58 10.77
N LYS A 335 15.47 -22.17 11.56
CA LYS A 335 15.94 -21.60 12.81
C LYS A 335 16.73 -20.33 12.49
N GLU A 336 16.05 -19.20 12.41
CA GLU A 336 16.68 -17.89 12.62
C GLU A 336 16.51 -17.56 14.11
N GLU A 337 17.63 -17.46 14.77
CA GLU A 337 17.77 -17.02 16.15
C GLU A 337 17.12 -15.62 16.26
N TYR A 338 15.93 -15.56 16.88
CA TYR A 338 15.20 -14.30 17.06
C TYR A 338 15.90 -13.49 18.14
N ASP A 339 16.74 -12.55 17.73
CA ASP A 339 17.51 -11.66 18.61
C ASP A 339 16.75 -10.32 18.74
N ASP A 340 15.75 -10.28 19.66
CA ASP A 340 15.08 -9.01 19.98
C ASP A 340 16.02 -8.13 20.80
N PRO A 341 16.32 -6.89 20.38
CA PRO A 341 17.22 -5.99 21.13
C PRO A 341 16.87 -5.77 22.60
N LEU A 342 15.58 -5.92 22.95
CA LEU A 342 15.10 -5.78 24.34
C LEU A 342 15.09 -7.10 25.12
N TYR A 343 15.47 -8.21 24.49
CA TYR A 343 15.36 -9.53 25.13
C TYR A 343 16.15 -9.61 26.43
N ASN A 344 17.41 -9.21 26.43
CA ASN A 344 18.28 -9.26 27.60
C ASN A 344 17.80 -8.34 28.72
N ASP A 345 17.35 -7.13 28.38
CA ASP A 345 16.79 -6.18 29.36
C ASP A 345 15.52 -6.72 30.02
N ILE A 346 14.72 -7.47 29.24
CA ILE A 346 13.47 -8.09 29.74
C ILE A 346 13.79 -9.31 30.60
N VAL A 347 14.83 -10.07 30.26
CA VAL A 347 15.34 -11.19 31.13
C VAL A 347 15.77 -10.63 32.47
N ASP A 348 16.59 -9.60 32.51
CA ASP A 348 17.06 -8.96 33.74
C ASP A 348 15.89 -8.44 34.59
N PHE A 349 14.94 -7.79 33.94
CA PHE A 349 13.72 -7.34 34.59
C PHE A 349 12.86 -8.48 35.16
N ALA A 350 12.73 -9.59 34.39
CA ALA A 350 12.01 -10.77 34.87
C ALA A 350 12.66 -11.37 36.13
N MET A 351 14.01 -11.47 36.13
CA MET A 351 14.77 -11.97 37.29
C MET A 351 14.64 -11.06 38.51
N GLU A 352 14.61 -9.74 38.32
CA GLU A 352 14.44 -8.77 39.39
C GLU A 352 13.03 -8.81 40.00
N PHE A 353 12.00 -8.96 39.17
CA PHE A 353 10.60 -8.86 39.59
C PHE A 353 10.00 -10.19 40.03
N GLY A 354 10.63 -11.32 39.66
CA GLY A 354 10.23 -12.68 40.03
C GLY A 354 8.95 -13.19 39.34
N LYS A 355 8.23 -12.33 38.66
CA LYS A 355 7.01 -12.65 37.89
C LYS A 355 6.92 -11.77 36.65
N ILE A 356 6.47 -12.32 35.51
CA ILE A 356 6.38 -11.59 34.28
C ILE A 356 5.09 -11.93 33.52
N SER A 357 4.60 -10.96 32.73
CA SER A 357 3.47 -11.14 31.81
C SER A 357 3.63 -10.22 30.61
N ALA A 358 3.00 -10.55 29.48
CA ALA A 358 3.01 -9.72 28.27
C ALA A 358 2.53 -8.28 28.57
N SER A 359 1.50 -8.13 29.38
CA SER A 359 0.96 -6.81 29.77
C SER A 359 1.95 -5.98 30.60
N LEU A 360 2.79 -6.66 31.40
CA LEU A 360 3.78 -6.01 32.25
C LEU A 360 4.97 -5.52 31.42
N ILE A 361 5.42 -6.33 30.46
CA ILE A 361 6.45 -5.99 29.47
C ILE A 361 5.96 -4.82 28.59
N GLN A 362 4.74 -4.93 28.05
CA GLN A 362 4.14 -3.91 27.22
C GLN A 362 4.15 -2.54 27.91
N ARG A 363 3.74 -2.50 29.16
CA ARG A 363 3.68 -1.26 29.95
C ARG A 363 5.05 -0.70 30.29
N LYS A 364 6.03 -1.55 30.64
CA LYS A 364 7.36 -1.09 31.06
C LYS A 364 8.21 -0.64 29.86
N TYR A 365 8.19 -1.42 28.77
CA TYR A 365 9.05 -1.18 27.60
C TYR A 365 8.32 -0.44 26.46
N ARG A 366 7.02 -0.12 26.64
CA ARG A 366 6.18 0.59 25.67
C ARG A 366 6.18 -0.06 24.29
N ILE A 367 6.14 -1.40 24.25
CA ILE A 367 6.08 -2.20 23.02
C ILE A 367 4.67 -2.76 22.78
N GLY A 368 4.35 -3.14 21.54
CA GLY A 368 3.07 -3.75 21.22
C GLY A 368 2.85 -5.09 21.90
N TYR A 369 1.58 -5.45 22.19
CA TYR A 369 1.21 -6.68 22.87
C TYR A 369 1.80 -7.93 22.21
N ASN A 370 1.73 -8.02 20.87
CA ASN A 370 2.23 -9.17 20.11
C ASN A 370 3.75 -9.35 20.25
N ARG A 371 4.51 -8.25 20.27
CA ARG A 371 5.96 -8.30 20.53
C ARG A 371 6.25 -8.74 21.95
N ALA A 372 5.51 -8.20 22.93
CA ALA A 372 5.63 -8.59 24.33
C ALA A 372 5.26 -10.07 24.55
N ALA A 373 4.20 -10.57 23.90
CA ALA A 373 3.79 -11.97 23.97
C ALA A 373 4.86 -12.90 23.38
N ARG A 374 5.42 -12.60 22.20
CA ARG A 374 6.53 -13.39 21.62
C ARG A 374 7.75 -13.47 22.53
N ILE A 375 8.11 -12.36 23.18
CA ILE A 375 9.23 -12.37 24.12
C ILE A 375 8.91 -13.26 25.33
N VAL A 376 7.67 -13.22 25.83
CA VAL A 376 7.22 -14.11 26.93
C VAL A 376 7.27 -15.58 26.50
N ASP A 377 6.87 -15.91 25.27
CA ASP A 377 6.91 -17.27 24.74
C ASP A 377 8.37 -17.75 24.60
N LEU A 378 9.28 -16.90 24.13
CA LEU A 378 10.73 -17.19 24.09
C LEU A 378 11.34 -17.40 25.47
N LEU A 379 10.90 -16.62 26.48
CA LEU A 379 11.35 -16.80 27.86
C LEU A 379 10.89 -18.14 28.43
N GLU A 380 9.69 -18.62 28.06
CA GLU A 380 9.19 -19.94 28.41
C GLU A 380 9.97 -21.04 27.68
N GLU A 381 10.16 -20.94 26.36
CA GLU A 381 10.90 -21.90 25.54
C GLU A 381 12.36 -22.08 26.03
N ARG A 382 12.99 -21.00 26.46
CA ARG A 382 14.33 -21.00 27.02
C ARG A 382 14.38 -21.39 28.53
N GLY A 383 13.24 -21.77 29.13
CA GLY A 383 13.13 -22.21 30.50
C GLY A 383 13.39 -21.14 31.57
N ILE A 384 13.31 -19.87 31.21
CA ILE A 384 13.50 -18.72 32.10
C ILE A 384 12.28 -18.51 32.99
N ILE A 385 11.08 -18.76 32.44
CA ILE A 385 9.80 -18.65 33.13
C ILE A 385 8.97 -19.93 33.02
N GLY A 386 8.05 -20.11 33.97
CA GLY A 386 7.15 -21.26 34.01
C GLY A 386 6.02 -21.17 32.97
N PRO A 387 5.30 -22.31 32.75
CA PRO A 387 4.22 -22.42 31.79
C PRO A 387 3.04 -21.50 32.11
N GLN A 388 2.22 -21.21 31.11
CA GLN A 388 1.05 -20.36 31.25
C GLN A 388 0.04 -20.96 32.24
N ASN A 389 -0.39 -20.17 33.23
CA ASN A 389 -1.40 -20.56 34.20
C ASN A 389 -2.56 -19.52 34.19
N GLY A 390 -3.45 -19.64 33.21
CA GLY A 390 -4.54 -18.70 32.97
C GLY A 390 -4.05 -17.29 32.64
N SER A 391 -4.68 -16.27 33.20
CA SER A 391 -4.34 -14.84 33.01
C SER A 391 -3.32 -14.30 34.04
N LYS A 392 -2.78 -15.15 34.89
CA LYS A 392 -1.85 -14.72 35.95
C LYS A 392 -0.43 -14.53 35.40
N PRO A 393 0.37 -13.58 35.97
CA PRO A 393 1.78 -13.45 35.62
C PRO A 393 2.52 -14.76 35.88
N ARG A 394 3.42 -15.13 34.96
CA ARG A 394 4.24 -16.36 35.02
C ARG A 394 5.40 -16.18 36.00
N GLU A 395 5.76 -17.24 36.75
CA GLU A 395 6.85 -17.21 37.70
C GLU A 395 8.19 -17.43 37.01
N VAL A 396 9.22 -16.71 37.44
CA VAL A 396 10.61 -16.86 36.96
C VAL A 396 11.26 -18.03 37.63
N LEU A 397 11.79 -18.96 36.81
CA LEU A 397 12.39 -20.21 37.27
C LEU A 397 13.90 -20.10 37.60
N ILE A 398 14.59 -19.12 37.00
CA ILE A 398 16.02 -18.90 37.15
C ILE A 398 16.24 -17.84 38.22
N LYS A 399 17.06 -18.15 39.23
CA LYS A 399 17.51 -17.21 40.25
C LYS A 399 18.86 -16.60 39.83
N LYS A 400 19.03 -15.31 40.05
CA LYS A 400 20.32 -14.62 39.93
C LYS A 400 21.28 -15.24 40.94
N GLU A 401 22.38 -15.86 40.51
CA GLU A 401 23.47 -16.25 41.42
C GLU A 401 24.00 -14.97 42.08
N ALA A 402 23.94 -14.95 43.41
CA ALA A 402 24.53 -13.88 44.17
C ALA A 402 26.04 -13.92 43.93
N SER A 403 26.60 -12.89 43.34
CA SER A 403 28.04 -12.69 43.31
C SER A 403 28.55 -12.58 44.74
N ASN A 404 29.22 -13.62 45.21
CA ASN A 404 30.04 -13.54 46.41
C ASN A 404 31.27 -12.69 46.10
N ASP A 405 31.18 -11.41 46.43
CA ASP A 405 32.36 -10.63 46.76
C ASP A 405 32.78 -11.05 48.17
N SER A 406 33.74 -11.93 48.25
CA SER A 406 34.54 -12.13 49.44
C SER A 406 35.88 -11.43 49.23
N ASP A 407 36.02 -10.32 49.94
CA ASP A 407 37.32 -9.70 50.27
C ASP A 407 38.33 -10.74 50.77
N GLU A 408 39.50 -10.72 50.18
CA GLU A 408 40.81 -10.75 50.88
C GLU A 408 41.88 -10.19 49.94
#